data_5d2bc6a9711fa028902f60b7dddc8bc0
#
_entry.id   5d2bc6a9711fa028902f60b7dddc8bc0
#
_cell.length_a   1.000
_cell.length_b   1.000
_cell.length_c   1.000
_cell.angle_alpha   90.00
_cell.angle_beta   90.00
_cell.angle_gamma   90.00
#
_symmetry.space_group_name_H-M   'P 1'
#
loop_
_entity.id
_entity.type
_entity.pdbx_description
1 polymer ?
#
loop_
_entity_poly.entity_id
_entity_poly.type
_entity_poly.pdbx_seq_one_letter_code
_entity_poly.pdbx_strand_id
1 'polypeptide(L)'
;MYDADTKDEAETLMARFAEAYGRTYPRAVECLLKDKDALLTYFAYPKEHWVSLKTTNPIESIFATVKLRTNAARRIKSPRSALYLVFQLIVRAQKRWQRLNASHLVTKVLEGVKFEDGIEVKMRKIRPKRTLLEKTIYTTLDLSSESCIVLSF
;
A
#
# COMPACT_ATOMS: atom_id res chain seq x y z
N MET A 1 -17.61 0.35 -11.63
CA MET A 1 -16.69 -0.39 -10.76
C MET A 1 -15.54 0.51 -10.30
N TYR A 2 -14.70 1.03 -11.21
CA TYR A 2 -13.59 1.93 -10.82
C TYR A 2 -14.03 3.30 -10.26
N ASP A 3 -15.25 3.72 -10.52
CA ASP A 3 -15.83 4.98 -10.03
C ASP A 3 -16.68 4.80 -8.76
N ALA A 4 -16.74 3.58 -8.22
CA ALA A 4 -17.41 3.31 -6.96
C ALA A 4 -16.71 4.03 -5.80
N ASP A 5 -17.48 4.62 -4.90
CA ASP A 5 -16.98 5.32 -3.73
C ASP A 5 -16.72 4.38 -2.54
N THR A 6 -17.39 3.21 -2.52
CA THR A 6 -17.27 2.22 -1.46
C THR A 6 -16.98 0.83 -2.02
N LYS A 7 -16.37 -0.01 -1.19
CA LYS A 7 -16.08 -1.40 -1.56
C LYS A 7 -17.34 -2.19 -1.83
N ASP A 8 -18.40 -2.02 -1.02
CA ASP A 8 -19.67 -2.72 -1.15
C ASP A 8 -20.38 -2.37 -2.45
N GLU A 9 -20.31 -1.10 -2.87
CA GLU A 9 -20.84 -0.67 -4.16
C GLU A 9 -20.09 -1.32 -5.32
N ALA A 10 -18.76 -1.36 -5.25
CA ALA A 10 -17.94 -2.03 -6.27
C ALA A 10 -18.27 -3.52 -6.38
N GLU A 11 -18.46 -4.21 -5.25
CA GLU A 11 -18.88 -5.62 -5.22
C GLU A 11 -20.27 -5.83 -5.85
N THR A 12 -21.21 -4.95 -5.55
CA THR A 12 -22.56 -4.98 -6.15
C THR A 12 -22.50 -4.81 -7.67
N LEU A 13 -21.67 -3.88 -8.15
CA LEU A 13 -21.46 -3.69 -9.59
C LEU A 13 -20.81 -4.90 -10.28
N MET A 14 -19.87 -5.57 -9.60
CA MET A 14 -19.29 -6.82 -10.08
C MET A 14 -20.33 -7.94 -10.18
N ALA A 15 -21.20 -8.08 -9.19
CA ALA A 15 -22.27 -9.08 -9.20
C ALA A 15 -23.24 -8.84 -10.36
N ARG A 16 -23.67 -7.58 -10.55
CA ARG A 16 -24.52 -7.20 -11.71
C ARG A 16 -23.85 -7.49 -13.06
N PHE A 17 -22.56 -7.21 -13.17
CA PHE A 17 -21.81 -7.55 -14.39
C PHE A 17 -21.78 -9.06 -14.63
N ALA A 18 -21.52 -9.84 -13.57
CA ALA A 18 -21.50 -11.31 -13.68
C ALA A 18 -22.87 -11.87 -14.10
N GLU A 19 -23.96 -11.33 -13.58
CA GLU A 19 -25.32 -11.73 -13.95
C GLU A 19 -25.63 -11.38 -15.41
N ALA A 20 -25.31 -10.16 -15.83
CA ALA A 20 -25.62 -9.68 -17.19
C ALA A 20 -24.80 -10.39 -18.27
N TYR A 21 -23.52 -10.65 -18.02
CA TYR A 21 -22.57 -11.13 -19.03
C TYR A 21 -22.12 -12.58 -18.84
N GLY A 22 -22.51 -13.24 -17.76
CA GLY A 22 -22.09 -14.62 -17.46
C GLY A 22 -22.39 -15.63 -18.56
N ARG A 23 -23.51 -15.46 -19.26
CA ARG A 23 -23.90 -16.35 -20.38
C ARG A 23 -23.09 -16.05 -21.65
N THR A 24 -22.82 -14.78 -21.95
CA THR A 24 -22.18 -14.33 -23.19
C THR A 24 -20.65 -14.42 -23.10
N TYR A 25 -20.08 -14.08 -21.95
CA TYR A 25 -18.63 -14.00 -21.74
C TYR A 25 -18.19 -14.70 -20.44
N PRO A 26 -18.38 -16.02 -20.31
CA PRO A 26 -18.13 -16.74 -19.04
C PRO A 26 -16.67 -16.62 -18.58
N ARG A 27 -15.70 -16.68 -19.50
CA ARG A 27 -14.28 -16.53 -19.18
C ARG A 27 -13.92 -15.16 -18.62
N ALA A 28 -14.55 -14.09 -19.11
CA ALA A 28 -14.30 -12.74 -18.61
C ALA A 28 -14.84 -12.57 -17.19
N VAL A 29 -16.02 -13.14 -16.90
CA VAL A 29 -16.62 -13.14 -15.57
C VAL A 29 -15.77 -13.96 -14.59
N GLU A 30 -15.31 -15.14 -15.01
CA GLU A 30 -14.43 -16.00 -14.21
C GLU A 30 -13.14 -15.26 -13.82
N CYS A 31 -12.49 -14.60 -14.80
CA CYS A 31 -11.28 -13.81 -14.57
C CYS A 31 -11.54 -12.67 -13.58
N LEU A 32 -12.64 -11.93 -13.74
CA LEU A 32 -13.02 -10.83 -12.85
C LEU A 32 -13.26 -11.32 -11.41
N LEU A 33 -13.98 -12.42 -11.25
CA LEU A 33 -14.31 -12.96 -9.92
C LEU A 33 -13.10 -13.58 -9.23
N LYS A 34 -12.19 -14.22 -10.00
CA LYS A 34 -10.94 -14.77 -9.47
C LYS A 34 -10.05 -13.71 -8.85
N ASP A 35 -9.96 -12.55 -9.47
CA ASP A 35 -9.05 -11.47 -9.05
C ASP A 35 -9.79 -10.38 -8.23
N LYS A 36 -11.02 -10.65 -7.78
CA LYS A 36 -11.88 -9.71 -7.06
C LYS A 36 -11.15 -9.02 -5.89
N ASP A 37 -10.52 -9.79 -5.02
CA ASP A 37 -9.87 -9.27 -3.82
C ASP A 37 -8.67 -8.38 -4.18
N ALA A 38 -7.90 -8.77 -5.20
CA ALA A 38 -6.78 -7.97 -5.68
C ALA A 38 -7.26 -6.64 -6.30
N LEU A 39 -8.34 -6.68 -7.08
CA LEU A 39 -8.91 -5.49 -7.72
C LEU A 39 -9.48 -4.49 -6.71
N LEU A 40 -9.98 -4.94 -5.57
CA LEU A 40 -10.57 -4.10 -4.53
C LEU A 40 -9.59 -3.67 -3.43
N THR A 41 -8.33 -4.07 -3.52
CA THR A 41 -7.31 -3.76 -2.51
C THR A 41 -7.12 -2.25 -2.29
N TYR A 42 -7.31 -1.41 -3.32
CA TYR A 42 -7.10 0.03 -3.22
C TYR A 42 -8.03 0.73 -2.23
N PHE A 43 -9.21 0.15 -1.89
CA PHE A 43 -10.11 0.68 -0.86
C PHE A 43 -9.50 0.69 0.54
N ALA A 44 -8.47 -0.13 0.78
CA ALA A 44 -7.71 -0.17 2.02
C ALA A 44 -6.64 0.94 2.14
N TYR A 45 -6.61 1.87 1.19
CA TYR A 45 -5.65 2.99 1.15
C TYR A 45 -6.38 4.34 1.12
N PRO A 46 -5.71 5.46 1.48
CA PRO A 46 -6.30 6.80 1.42
C PRO A 46 -6.92 7.11 0.05
N LYS A 47 -8.08 7.76 0.05
CA LYS A 47 -8.82 8.08 -1.20
C LYS A 47 -7.98 8.91 -2.19
N GLU A 48 -7.11 9.77 -1.69
CA GLU A 48 -6.21 10.61 -2.48
C GLU A 48 -5.17 9.79 -3.27
N HIS A 49 -4.85 8.58 -2.81
CA HIS A 49 -3.91 7.68 -3.47
C HIS A 49 -4.57 6.82 -4.56
N TRP A 50 -5.90 6.71 -4.58
CA TRP A 50 -6.62 5.80 -5.48
C TRP A 50 -6.33 6.06 -6.95
N VAL A 51 -6.18 7.32 -7.36
CA VAL A 51 -5.85 7.68 -8.76
C VAL A 51 -4.56 7.00 -9.21
N SER A 52 -3.58 6.91 -8.33
CA SER A 52 -2.29 6.27 -8.64
C SER A 52 -2.32 4.74 -8.46
N LEU A 53 -3.16 4.22 -7.55
CA LEU A 53 -3.27 2.79 -7.27
C LEU A 53 -4.14 2.05 -8.30
N LYS A 54 -5.13 2.72 -8.89
CA LYS A 54 -6.02 2.14 -9.92
C LYS A 54 -5.35 1.97 -11.28
N THR A 55 -4.15 2.49 -11.50
CA THR A 55 -3.51 2.55 -12.81
C THR A 55 -2.02 2.21 -12.73
N THR A 56 -1.51 1.57 -13.78
CA THR A 56 -0.08 1.27 -13.98
C THR A 56 0.66 2.40 -14.71
N ASN A 57 -0.05 3.46 -15.11
CA ASN A 57 0.51 4.56 -15.90
C ASN A 57 1.84 5.14 -15.38
N PRO A 58 2.03 5.36 -14.06
CA PRO A 58 3.29 5.86 -13.53
C PRO A 58 4.47 4.95 -13.84
N ILE A 59 4.26 3.62 -13.73
CA ILE A 59 5.30 2.61 -14.01
C ILE A 59 5.52 2.48 -15.51
N GLU A 60 4.46 2.45 -16.31
CA GLU A 60 4.52 2.35 -17.77
C GLU A 60 5.27 3.53 -18.38
N SER A 61 5.06 4.74 -17.89
CA SER A 61 5.77 5.95 -18.32
C SER A 61 7.29 5.81 -18.17
N ILE A 62 7.75 5.23 -17.04
CA ILE A 62 9.18 4.97 -16.79
C ILE A 62 9.70 3.93 -17.77
N PHE A 63 9.01 2.80 -17.90
CA PHE A 63 9.42 1.74 -18.81
C PHE A 63 9.39 2.16 -20.28
N ALA A 64 8.44 3.00 -20.71
CA ALA A 64 8.40 3.55 -22.04
C ALA A 64 9.67 4.35 -22.35
N THR A 65 10.13 5.18 -21.41
CA THR A 65 11.38 5.95 -21.54
C THR A 65 12.59 5.03 -21.63
N VAL A 66 12.68 4.02 -20.77
CA VAL A 66 13.76 3.02 -20.79
C VAL A 66 13.76 2.27 -22.13
N LYS A 67 12.61 1.75 -22.55
CA LYS A 67 12.44 1.01 -23.81
C LYS A 67 12.86 1.84 -25.04
N LEU A 68 12.45 3.11 -25.09
CA LEU A 68 12.82 4.01 -26.18
C LEU A 68 14.34 4.14 -26.28
N ARG A 69 15.04 4.35 -25.18
CA ARG A 69 16.50 4.57 -25.17
C ARG A 69 17.27 3.28 -25.38
N THR A 70 16.83 2.16 -24.83
CA THR A 70 17.48 0.87 -25.05
C THR A 70 17.31 0.40 -26.50
N ASN A 71 16.14 0.64 -27.11
CA ASN A 71 15.91 0.33 -28.54
C ASN A 71 16.80 1.21 -29.46
N ALA A 72 16.98 2.49 -29.13
CA ALA A 72 17.85 3.39 -29.86
C ALA A 72 19.33 2.96 -29.79
N ALA A 73 19.75 2.36 -28.69
CA ALA A 73 21.13 1.87 -28.54
C ALA A 73 21.48 0.66 -29.43
N ARG A 74 20.49 -0.01 -30.02
CA ARG A 74 20.53 -1.16 -30.95
C ARG A 74 21.43 -2.33 -30.54
N ARG A 75 22.64 -2.09 -29.98
CA ARG A 75 23.59 -3.13 -29.55
C ARG A 75 24.12 -2.81 -28.16
N ILE A 76 23.81 -3.63 -27.22
CA ILE A 76 24.39 -3.58 -25.86
C ILE A 76 25.36 -4.75 -25.75
N LYS A 77 26.64 -4.43 -25.58
CA LYS A 77 27.73 -5.45 -25.65
C LYS A 77 27.71 -6.47 -24.51
N SER A 78 27.14 -6.12 -23.37
CA SER A 78 27.10 -7.03 -22.22
C SER A 78 25.88 -6.78 -21.34
N PRO A 79 25.39 -7.79 -20.61
CA PRO A 79 24.29 -7.65 -19.64
C PRO A 79 24.59 -6.57 -18.58
N ARG A 80 25.85 -6.47 -18.13
CA ARG A 80 26.28 -5.45 -17.17
C ARG A 80 26.11 -4.04 -17.71
N SER A 81 26.47 -3.82 -18.96
CA SER A 81 26.28 -2.51 -19.63
C SER A 81 24.82 -2.17 -19.80
N ALA A 82 23.96 -3.17 -20.09
CA ALA A 82 22.52 -2.99 -20.14
C ALA A 82 21.96 -2.53 -18.80
N LEU A 83 22.33 -3.21 -17.73
CA LEU A 83 21.88 -2.89 -16.37
C LEU A 83 22.30 -1.48 -15.96
N TYR A 84 23.55 -1.11 -16.23
CA TYR A 84 24.06 0.24 -15.96
C TYR A 84 23.31 1.32 -16.74
N LEU A 85 23.03 1.09 -18.03
CA LEU A 85 22.26 2.01 -18.86
C LEU A 85 20.85 2.20 -18.29
N VAL A 86 20.14 1.11 -17.96
CA VAL A 86 18.80 1.16 -17.39
C VAL A 86 18.82 1.92 -16.05
N PHE A 87 19.77 1.62 -15.18
CA PHE A 87 19.94 2.31 -13.90
C PHE A 87 20.11 3.83 -14.10
N GLN A 88 20.99 4.26 -14.98
CA GLN A 88 21.22 5.68 -15.27
C GLN A 88 19.98 6.36 -15.85
N LEU A 89 19.20 5.67 -16.68
CA LEU A 89 17.96 6.19 -17.23
C LEU A 89 16.90 6.39 -16.14
N ILE A 90 16.77 5.45 -15.19
CA ILE A 90 15.85 5.55 -14.06
C ILE A 90 16.27 6.71 -13.13
N VAL A 91 17.54 6.82 -12.78
CA VAL A 91 18.05 7.92 -11.94
C VAL A 91 17.78 9.28 -12.58
N ARG A 92 17.94 9.40 -13.92
CA ARG A 92 17.57 10.63 -14.64
C ARG A 92 16.06 10.88 -14.64
N ALA A 93 15.25 9.84 -14.84
CA ALA A 93 13.80 9.94 -14.82
C ALA A 93 13.28 10.39 -13.44
N GLN A 94 13.90 9.93 -12.35
CA GLN A 94 13.55 10.28 -10.97
C GLN A 94 13.48 11.80 -10.73
N LYS A 95 14.32 12.59 -11.40
CA LYS A 95 14.32 14.05 -11.27
C LYS A 95 13.03 14.72 -11.79
N ARG A 96 12.25 14.01 -12.61
CA ARG A 96 11.01 14.50 -13.23
C ARG A 96 9.76 13.85 -12.63
N TRP A 97 9.91 12.93 -11.67
CA TRP A 97 8.77 12.28 -11.05
C TRP A 97 7.96 13.30 -10.25
N GLN A 98 6.68 13.26 -10.46
CA GLN A 98 5.75 14.02 -9.66
C GLN A 98 5.57 13.34 -8.29
N ARG A 99 5.36 14.14 -7.26
CA ARG A 99 5.04 13.62 -5.95
C ARG A 99 3.65 13.00 -5.97
N LEU A 100 3.49 11.91 -5.20
CA LEU A 100 2.18 11.31 -4.97
C LEU A 100 1.27 12.35 -4.29
N ASN A 101 0.00 12.40 -4.70
CA ASN A 101 -1.01 13.22 -4.04
C ASN A 101 -1.06 12.84 -2.56
N ALA A 102 -1.24 13.84 -1.68
CA ALA A 102 -1.26 13.65 -0.23
C ALA A 102 -0.08 12.79 0.29
N SER A 103 1.15 13.10 -0.14
CA SER A 103 2.36 12.34 0.22
C SER A 103 2.57 12.19 1.74
N HIS A 104 2.01 13.10 2.56
CA HIS A 104 2.04 13.01 4.03
C HIS A 104 1.27 11.80 4.58
N LEU A 105 0.28 11.27 3.84
CA LEU A 105 -0.46 10.07 4.24
C LEU A 105 0.35 8.78 4.02
N VAL A 106 1.40 8.81 3.19
CA VAL A 106 2.28 7.66 2.97
C VAL A 106 2.92 7.21 4.28
N THR A 107 3.34 8.14 5.13
CA THR A 107 3.90 7.82 6.44
C THR A 107 2.91 7.03 7.30
N LYS A 108 1.63 7.45 7.32
CA LYS A 108 0.58 6.74 8.05
C LYS A 108 0.33 5.33 7.51
N VAL A 109 0.38 5.16 6.19
CA VAL A 109 0.25 3.84 5.54
C VAL A 109 1.41 2.94 5.95
N LEU A 110 2.64 3.46 5.96
CA LEU A 110 3.84 2.71 6.38
C LEU A 110 3.84 2.37 7.87
N GLU A 111 3.24 3.22 8.71
CA GLU A 111 3.01 2.98 10.14
C GLU A 111 1.90 1.94 10.39
N GLY A 112 1.24 1.44 9.35
CA GLY A 112 0.22 0.41 9.45
C GLY A 112 -1.16 0.93 9.87
N VAL A 113 -1.43 2.22 9.73
CA VAL A 113 -2.77 2.77 9.95
C VAL A 113 -3.74 2.16 8.94
N LYS A 114 -4.86 1.63 9.43
CA LYS A 114 -5.89 1.02 8.57
C LYS A 114 -6.80 2.09 7.99
N PHE A 115 -7.14 1.91 6.73
CA PHE A 115 -8.11 2.71 6.01
C PHE A 115 -9.24 1.80 5.52
N GLU A 116 -10.46 2.29 5.57
CA GLU A 116 -11.65 1.65 4.99
C GLU A 116 -12.34 2.69 4.10
N ASP A 117 -12.58 2.33 2.85
CA ASP A 117 -13.15 3.21 1.81
C ASP A 117 -12.43 4.57 1.70
N GLY A 118 -11.10 4.54 1.88
CA GLY A 118 -10.26 5.74 1.81
C GLY A 118 -10.22 6.60 3.06
N ILE A 119 -10.95 6.24 4.11
CA ILE A 119 -11.04 6.98 5.38
C ILE A 119 -10.21 6.28 6.46
N GLU A 120 -9.46 7.06 7.25
CA GLU A 120 -8.67 6.54 8.36
C GLU A 120 -9.58 5.96 9.45
N VAL A 121 -9.46 4.66 9.71
CA VAL A 121 -10.14 4.00 10.82
C VAL A 121 -9.36 4.28 12.10
N LYS A 122 -9.85 5.19 12.92
CA LYS A 122 -9.30 5.43 14.25
C LYS A 122 -9.55 4.21 15.12
N MET A 123 -8.59 3.30 15.20
CA MET A 123 -8.65 2.26 16.23
C MET A 123 -8.69 2.95 17.58
N ARG A 124 -9.77 2.80 18.33
CA ARG A 124 -9.77 3.08 19.76
C ARG A 124 -8.65 2.24 20.34
N LYS A 125 -7.57 2.87 20.83
CA LYS A 125 -6.56 2.19 21.64
C LYS A 125 -7.32 1.55 22.79
N ILE A 126 -7.61 0.26 22.67
CA ILE A 126 -8.07 -0.54 23.80
C ILE A 126 -6.87 -0.51 24.75
N ARG A 127 -6.93 0.34 25.78
CA ARG A 127 -5.94 0.28 26.87
C ARG A 127 -6.02 -1.17 27.36
N PRO A 128 -4.91 -1.93 27.33
CA PRO A 128 -4.94 -3.27 27.90
C PRO A 128 -5.46 -3.12 29.31
N LYS A 129 -6.54 -3.83 29.65
CA LYS A 129 -7.04 -3.89 31.02
C LYS A 129 -5.85 -4.39 31.84
N ARG A 130 -5.26 -3.53 32.69
CA ARG A 130 -4.22 -3.94 33.63
C ARG A 130 -4.75 -5.16 34.35
N THR A 131 -4.15 -6.30 34.11
CA THR A 131 -4.49 -7.54 34.80
C THR A 131 -4.24 -7.33 36.28
N LEU A 132 -5.09 -7.91 37.10
CA LEU A 132 -5.02 -7.82 38.59
C LEU A 132 -3.59 -8.15 39.09
N LEU A 133 -2.84 -8.98 38.39
CA LEU A 133 -1.45 -9.34 38.67
C LEU A 133 -0.48 -8.15 38.60
N GLU A 134 -0.65 -7.22 37.64
CA GLU A 134 0.20 -6.01 37.57
C GLU A 134 -0.08 -5.04 38.73
N LYS A 135 -1.32 -4.98 39.24
CA LYS A 135 -1.64 -4.16 40.40
C LYS A 135 -0.96 -4.67 41.67
N THR A 136 -0.83 -6.00 41.80
CA THR A 136 -0.21 -6.62 43.02
C THR A 136 1.29 -6.40 43.02
N ILE A 137 1.98 -6.40 41.86
CA ILE A 137 3.43 -6.22 41.79
C ILE A 137 3.83 -4.78 42.15
N TYR A 138 3.07 -3.78 41.77
CA TYR A 138 3.38 -2.37 42.14
C TYR A 138 3.03 -2.03 43.57
N THR A 139 2.07 -2.72 44.20
CA THR A 139 1.74 -2.49 45.60
C THR A 139 2.77 -3.11 46.55
N THR A 140 3.49 -4.15 46.15
CA THR A 140 4.57 -4.77 46.94
C THR A 140 5.93 -4.08 46.79
N LEU A 141 6.13 -3.31 45.70
CA LEU A 141 7.37 -2.58 45.49
C LEU A 141 7.43 -1.18 46.20
N ASP A 142 6.27 -0.65 46.60
CA ASP A 142 6.18 0.65 47.30
C ASP A 142 6.44 0.58 48.84
N LEU A 143 6.69 -0.63 49.35
CA LEU A 143 6.95 -0.86 50.78
C LEU A 143 8.42 -1.11 51.12
N SER A 144 9.34 -0.96 50.15
CA SER A 144 10.80 -1.08 50.44
C SER A 144 11.63 0.03 49.78
N SER A 145 11.24 1.28 50.02
CA SER A 145 12.10 2.42 49.71
C SER A 145 12.85 2.85 50.94
N GLU A 146 13.88 2.10 51.27
CA GLU A 146 15.07 2.62 51.95
C GLU A 146 16.25 1.73 51.57
N SER A 147 17.03 2.21 50.63
CA SER A 147 18.48 2.09 50.59
C SER A 147 18.99 2.39 49.16
N CYS A 148 19.55 3.58 49.06
CA CYS A 148 20.51 3.96 48.03
C CYS A 148 21.60 2.89 47.84
N ILE A 149 21.90 2.52 46.56
CA ILE A 149 23.30 2.37 46.15
C ILE A 149 23.39 2.72 44.65
N VAL A 150 24.09 3.80 44.41
CA VAL A 150 24.73 4.21 43.15
C VAL A 150 25.68 3.11 42.69
N LEU A 151 25.58 2.66 41.46
CA LEU A 151 26.71 2.09 40.73
C LEU A 151 26.64 2.54 39.28
N SER A 152 27.56 3.46 39.00
CA SER A 152 28.06 3.81 37.67
C SER A 152 28.67 2.60 36.98
N PHE A 153 28.31 2.37 35.72
CA PHE A 153 29.24 2.05 34.61
C PHE A 153 28.55 2.33 33.28
#